data_d6e2ab0254f02d0d5475969f887909bf
#
_entry.id   d6e2ab0254f02d0d5475969f887909bf
#
_cell.length_a   1.000
_cell.length_b   1.000
_cell.length_c   1.000
_cell.angle_alpha   90.00
_cell.angle_beta   90.00
_cell.angle_gamma   90.00
#
_symmetry.space_group_name_H-M   'P 1'
#
loop_
_entity.id
_entity.type
_entity.pdbx_description
1 polymer ?
#
loop_
_entity_poly.entity_id
_entity_poly.type
_entity_poly.pdbx_seq_one_letter_code
_entity_poly.pdbx_strand_id
1 'polypeptide(L)'
;MFVMATALFAGCVDDNDDTEAPRLEVSPKTLVFDTDGTPVEGSQSYFEISANRHWTATVLDDKTWVTLSKMEGDGSDKVQVSIPEGITDEAKVLIQISNKVGVLMKEEVTIRSGNIVPAVVIYNETFGTADVSSNPDVADYNDWNKTGEGVVDVTYLGEG
;
A
#
# COMPACT_ATOMS: atom_id res chain seq x y z
N MET A 1 -59.67 8.34 37.15
CA MET A 1 -58.53 7.47 37.00
C MET A 1 -57.84 7.80 35.68
N PHE A 2 -56.80 8.61 35.76
CA PHE A 2 -56.13 9.16 34.59
C PHE A 2 -54.87 8.28 34.34
N VAL A 3 -54.81 7.55 33.25
CA VAL A 3 -53.68 6.74 32.85
C VAL A 3 -52.77 7.62 31.99
N MET A 4 -51.63 8.01 32.56
CA MET A 4 -50.60 8.76 31.87
C MET A 4 -49.73 7.78 31.10
N ALA A 5 -49.87 7.78 29.78
CA ALA A 5 -49.01 7.00 28.90
C ALA A 5 -47.68 7.75 28.72
N THR A 6 -46.60 7.28 29.34
CA THR A 6 -45.23 7.72 29.11
C THR A 6 -44.76 7.11 27.78
N ALA A 7 -44.70 7.92 26.73
CA ALA A 7 -44.02 7.57 25.50
C ALA A 7 -42.51 7.59 25.74
N LEU A 8 -41.90 6.42 25.78
CA LEU A 8 -40.44 6.26 25.70
C LEU A 8 -40.03 6.57 24.26
N PHE A 9 -39.49 7.75 24.05
CA PHE A 9 -38.70 8.05 22.85
C PHE A 9 -37.40 7.26 23.00
N ALA A 10 -37.31 6.11 22.33
CA ALA A 10 -36.02 5.54 22.00
C ALA A 10 -35.34 6.50 21.00
N GLY A 11 -34.53 7.40 21.52
CA GLY A 11 -33.63 8.18 20.70
C GLY A 11 -32.72 7.18 19.99
N CYS A 12 -32.83 7.08 18.67
CA CYS A 12 -31.73 6.55 17.89
C CYS A 12 -30.53 7.45 18.19
N VAL A 13 -29.60 6.94 18.96
CA VAL A 13 -28.26 7.51 19.01
C VAL A 13 -27.70 7.25 17.62
N ASP A 14 -27.74 8.28 16.78
CA ASP A 14 -27.05 8.27 15.51
C ASP A 14 -25.57 8.44 15.86
N ASP A 15 -24.83 7.35 15.99
CA ASP A 15 -23.39 7.33 16.34
C ASP A 15 -22.51 7.98 15.27
N ASN A 16 -23.11 8.64 14.31
CA ASN A 16 -22.45 9.40 13.28
C ASN A 16 -22.47 10.88 13.66
N ASP A 17 -21.64 11.26 14.65
CA ASP A 17 -21.44 12.66 14.99
C ASP A 17 -20.69 13.36 13.85
N ASP A 18 -21.46 13.82 12.85
CA ASP A 18 -20.97 14.58 11.70
C ASP A 18 -20.44 15.98 12.08
N THR A 19 -20.37 16.28 13.39
CA THR A 19 -19.91 17.60 13.89
C THR A 19 -18.39 17.73 13.82
N GLU A 20 -17.63 16.65 13.93
CA GLU A 20 -16.18 16.65 13.76
C GLU A 20 -15.76 16.37 12.32
N ALA A 21 -14.71 17.05 11.85
CA ALA A 21 -14.08 16.71 10.58
C ALA A 21 -13.60 15.26 10.60
N PRO A 22 -13.84 14.47 9.53
CA PRO A 22 -13.37 13.11 9.45
C PRO A 22 -11.83 13.06 9.51
N ARG A 23 -11.30 12.09 10.23
CA ARG A 23 -9.85 11.83 10.34
C ARG A 23 -9.58 10.36 10.14
N LEU A 24 -8.63 10.07 9.27
CA LEU A 24 -8.09 8.74 9.02
C LEU A 24 -6.59 8.85 8.73
N GLU A 25 -5.79 8.17 9.51
CA GLU A 25 -4.35 8.01 9.31
C GLU A 25 -4.00 6.54 9.50
N VAL A 26 -3.07 6.04 8.71
CA VAL A 26 -2.61 4.65 8.81
C VAL A 26 -1.09 4.61 8.76
N SER A 27 -0.46 3.85 9.64
CA SER A 27 1.00 3.71 9.72
C SER A 27 1.40 2.31 10.21
N PRO A 28 2.46 1.73 9.64
CA PRO A 28 3.18 2.16 8.45
C PRO A 28 2.34 1.95 7.18
N LYS A 29 2.73 2.63 6.09
CA LYS A 29 2.10 2.48 4.77
C LYS A 29 2.60 1.26 3.98
N THR A 30 3.68 0.64 4.44
CA THR A 30 4.26 -0.54 3.80
C THR A 30 4.69 -1.54 4.87
N LEU A 31 4.30 -2.78 4.67
CA LEU A 31 4.76 -3.94 5.43
C LEU A 31 5.53 -4.85 4.47
N VAL A 32 6.69 -5.32 4.92
CA VAL A 32 7.54 -6.20 4.12
C VAL A 32 7.74 -7.51 4.89
N PHE A 33 7.50 -8.61 4.21
CA PHE A 33 7.64 -9.96 4.73
C PHE A 33 8.66 -10.73 3.90
N ASP A 34 9.35 -11.65 4.52
CA ASP A 34 10.18 -12.62 3.83
C ASP A 34 9.30 -13.75 3.24
N THR A 35 9.90 -14.60 2.42
CA THR A 35 9.22 -15.75 1.78
C THR A 35 8.74 -16.80 2.78
N ASP A 36 9.22 -16.79 4.02
CA ASP A 36 8.74 -17.65 5.11
C ASP A 36 7.49 -17.10 5.81
N GLY A 37 6.98 -15.94 5.38
CA GLY A 37 5.82 -15.28 5.96
C GLY A 37 6.10 -14.45 7.20
N THR A 38 7.37 -14.31 7.61
CA THR A 38 7.75 -13.45 8.74
C THR A 38 8.10 -12.03 8.28
N PRO A 39 7.88 -10.99 9.11
CA PRO A 39 8.33 -9.64 8.76
C PRO A 39 9.86 -9.59 8.64
N VAL A 40 10.36 -8.91 7.61
CA VAL A 40 11.80 -8.65 7.47
C VAL A 40 12.29 -7.71 8.57
N GLU A 41 13.62 -7.68 8.81
CA GLU A 41 14.22 -6.76 9.78
C GLU A 41 13.80 -5.31 9.50
N GLY A 42 13.36 -4.63 10.55
CA GLY A 42 12.84 -3.26 10.48
C GLY A 42 11.39 -3.12 9.99
N SER A 43 10.75 -4.20 9.56
CA SER A 43 9.32 -4.25 9.27
C SER A 43 8.53 -4.81 10.46
N GLN A 44 7.21 -4.68 10.41
CA GLN A 44 6.31 -5.24 11.42
C GLN A 44 5.16 -5.98 10.74
N SER A 45 4.48 -6.83 11.51
CA SER A 45 3.35 -7.64 11.03
C SER A 45 2.00 -6.95 11.22
N TYR A 46 1.95 -5.66 11.44
CA TYR A 46 0.72 -4.92 11.68
C TYR A 46 0.80 -3.49 11.17
N PHE A 47 -0.34 -2.88 10.97
CA PHE A 47 -0.48 -1.43 10.82
C PHE A 47 -1.44 -0.90 11.87
N GLU A 48 -1.28 0.37 12.22
CA GLU A 48 -2.13 1.09 13.15
C GLU A 48 -3.02 2.05 12.39
N ILE A 49 -4.28 2.08 12.77
CA ILE A 49 -5.29 3.00 12.25
C ILE A 49 -5.57 4.03 13.33
N SER A 50 -5.51 5.30 12.98
CA SER A 50 -5.99 6.41 13.80
C SER A 50 -7.16 7.06 13.09
N ALA A 51 -8.36 6.78 13.56
CA ALA A 51 -9.60 7.30 12.98
C ALA A 51 -10.50 7.84 14.09
N ASN A 52 -11.42 8.74 13.75
CA ASN A 52 -12.46 9.22 14.66
C ASN A 52 -13.86 8.71 14.28
N ARG A 53 -13.92 7.70 13.41
CA ARG A 53 -15.17 7.09 12.91
C ARG A 53 -14.99 5.59 12.70
N HIS A 54 -16.08 4.93 12.39
CA HIS A 54 -16.07 3.54 11.90
C HIS A 54 -15.26 3.44 10.60
N TRP A 55 -14.38 2.43 10.53
CA TRP A 55 -13.54 2.15 9.37
C TRP A 55 -13.74 0.72 8.90
N THR A 56 -13.48 0.50 7.61
CA THR A 56 -13.40 -0.82 6.99
C THR A 56 -12.06 -0.99 6.30
N ALA A 57 -11.54 -2.23 6.29
CA ALA A 57 -10.32 -2.61 5.58
C ALA A 57 -10.63 -3.71 4.58
N THR A 58 -10.19 -3.54 3.34
CA THR A 58 -10.43 -4.48 2.24
C THR A 58 -9.13 -4.80 1.54
N VAL A 59 -8.82 -6.08 1.38
CA VAL A 59 -7.71 -6.53 0.53
C VAL A 59 -8.14 -6.39 -0.93
N LEU A 60 -7.35 -5.65 -1.72
CA LEU A 60 -7.65 -5.40 -3.13
C LEU A 60 -7.18 -6.56 -4.02
N ASP A 61 -7.69 -6.58 -5.26
CA ASP A 61 -7.28 -7.48 -6.34
C ASP A 61 -7.38 -8.98 -6.00
N ASP A 62 -8.36 -9.33 -5.14
CA ASP A 62 -8.64 -10.71 -4.71
C ASP A 62 -7.39 -11.47 -4.19
N LYS A 63 -6.46 -10.74 -3.55
CA LYS A 63 -5.23 -11.30 -2.98
C LYS A 63 -5.53 -12.11 -1.71
N THR A 64 -6.04 -13.33 -1.90
CA THR A 64 -6.50 -14.23 -0.83
C THR A 64 -5.40 -14.71 0.11
N TRP A 65 -4.13 -14.49 -0.24
CA TRP A 65 -2.98 -14.84 0.58
C TRP A 65 -2.73 -13.86 1.75
N VAL A 66 -3.38 -12.68 1.74
CA VAL A 66 -3.31 -11.73 2.86
C VAL A 66 -4.47 -11.98 3.81
N THR A 67 -4.16 -12.20 5.08
CA THR A 67 -5.15 -12.32 6.15
C THR A 67 -5.01 -11.15 7.11
N LEU A 68 -6.12 -10.46 7.36
CA LEU A 68 -6.22 -9.39 8.35
C LEU A 68 -6.90 -9.90 9.62
N SER A 69 -6.40 -9.49 10.79
CA SER A 69 -7.04 -9.85 12.08
C SER A 69 -8.42 -9.23 12.25
N LYS A 70 -8.66 -8.10 11.58
CA LYS A 70 -9.93 -7.35 11.58
C LYS A 70 -10.12 -6.70 10.22
N MET A 71 -11.37 -6.65 9.76
CA MET A 71 -11.75 -5.98 8.51
C MET A 71 -12.60 -4.73 8.76
N GLU A 72 -12.93 -4.44 10.02
CA GLU A 72 -13.69 -3.25 10.43
C GLU A 72 -13.40 -2.94 11.90
N GLY A 73 -13.69 -1.72 12.30
CA GLY A 73 -13.55 -1.26 13.70
C GLY A 73 -13.97 0.19 13.87
N ASP A 74 -13.96 0.64 15.11
CA ASP A 74 -14.32 2.00 15.50
C ASP A 74 -13.12 2.70 16.12
N GLY A 75 -12.86 3.93 15.68
CA GLY A 75 -11.77 4.75 16.21
C GLY A 75 -10.38 4.19 15.87
N SER A 76 -9.44 4.37 16.81
CA SER A 76 -8.06 3.92 16.62
C SER A 76 -7.92 2.45 16.98
N ASP A 77 -7.21 1.69 16.14
CA ASP A 77 -7.01 0.25 16.31
C ASP A 77 -5.71 -0.23 15.67
N LYS A 78 -5.35 -1.48 15.95
CA LYS A 78 -4.22 -2.19 15.37
C LYS A 78 -4.71 -3.42 14.61
N VAL A 79 -4.32 -3.53 13.35
CA VAL A 79 -4.68 -4.65 12.49
C VAL A 79 -3.43 -5.48 12.21
N GLN A 80 -3.44 -6.73 12.67
CA GLN A 80 -2.39 -7.70 12.36
C GLN A 80 -2.57 -8.23 10.94
N VAL A 81 -1.45 -8.42 10.26
CA VAL A 81 -1.37 -9.01 8.93
C VAL A 81 -0.64 -10.34 9.04
N SER A 82 -1.18 -11.36 8.42
CA SER A 82 -0.55 -12.67 8.29
C SER A 82 -0.55 -13.08 6.83
N ILE A 83 0.55 -13.67 6.40
CA ILE A 83 0.72 -14.23 5.06
C ILE A 83 1.28 -15.65 5.15
N PRO A 84 0.95 -16.57 4.24
CA PRO A 84 1.58 -17.90 4.19
C PRO A 84 3.01 -17.82 3.65
N GLU A 85 3.78 -18.87 3.89
CA GLU A 85 5.09 -19.04 3.26
C GLU A 85 5.00 -19.23 1.74
N GLY A 86 6.06 -18.94 1.03
CA GLY A 86 6.19 -19.16 -0.41
C GLY A 86 5.57 -18.06 -1.28
N ILE A 87 5.08 -16.99 -0.68
CA ILE A 87 4.54 -15.84 -1.43
C ILE A 87 5.68 -14.94 -1.89
N THR A 88 5.65 -14.57 -3.16
CA THR A 88 6.49 -13.53 -3.77
C THR A 88 5.59 -12.64 -4.60
N ASP A 89 4.92 -11.70 -3.94
CA ASP A 89 3.89 -10.86 -4.56
C ASP A 89 3.65 -9.58 -3.72
N GLU A 90 2.92 -8.65 -4.31
CA GLU A 90 2.46 -7.42 -3.65
C GLU A 90 0.94 -7.42 -3.56
N ALA A 91 0.42 -6.97 -2.45
CA ALA A 91 -1.00 -6.72 -2.24
C ALA A 91 -1.21 -5.32 -1.65
N LYS A 92 -2.40 -4.80 -1.83
CA LYS A 92 -2.84 -3.55 -1.21
C LYS A 92 -4.04 -3.79 -0.33
N VAL A 93 -4.05 -3.13 0.82
CA VAL A 93 -5.20 -3.06 1.72
C VAL A 93 -5.72 -1.63 1.66
N LEU A 94 -6.97 -1.48 1.28
CA LEU A 94 -7.69 -0.21 1.30
C LEU A 94 -8.41 -0.06 2.62
N ILE A 95 -8.11 1.00 3.36
CA ILE A 95 -8.80 1.39 4.59
C ILE A 95 -9.66 2.61 4.28
N GLN A 96 -10.93 2.58 4.67
CA GLN A 96 -11.86 3.67 4.39
C GLN A 96 -12.75 3.96 5.60
N ILE A 97 -13.12 5.24 5.74
CA ILE A 97 -14.21 5.68 6.58
C ILE A 97 -15.32 6.22 5.69
N SER A 98 -16.56 5.91 6.05
CA SER A 98 -17.74 6.23 5.25
C SER A 98 -18.85 6.77 6.14
N ASN A 99 -19.78 7.48 5.54
CA ASN A 99 -21.07 7.83 6.12
C ASN A 99 -22.21 7.41 5.19
N LYS A 100 -23.43 7.82 5.51
CA LYS A 100 -24.64 7.51 4.70
C LYS A 100 -24.59 8.07 3.27
N VAL A 101 -23.70 9.06 3.01
CA VAL A 101 -23.57 9.71 1.70
C VAL A 101 -22.49 9.03 0.85
N GLY A 102 -21.48 8.40 1.48
CA GLY A 102 -20.40 7.73 0.78
C GLY A 102 -19.08 7.72 1.54
N VAL A 103 -17.99 7.43 0.82
CA VAL A 103 -16.63 7.41 1.36
C VAL A 103 -16.18 8.83 1.67
N LEU A 104 -15.72 9.05 2.89
CA LEU A 104 -15.20 10.33 3.38
C LEU A 104 -13.69 10.43 3.20
N MET A 105 -12.97 9.39 3.62
CA MET A 105 -11.51 9.30 3.50
C MET A 105 -11.10 7.87 3.19
N LYS A 106 -9.95 7.73 2.56
CA LYS A 106 -9.32 6.43 2.27
C LYS A 106 -7.81 6.52 2.41
N GLU A 107 -7.22 5.41 2.83
CA GLU A 107 -5.79 5.20 2.97
C GLU A 107 -5.42 3.82 2.45
N GLU A 108 -4.21 3.63 1.96
CA GLU A 108 -3.73 2.35 1.48
C GLU A 108 -2.50 1.90 2.25
N VAL A 109 -2.44 0.59 2.52
CA VAL A 109 -1.25 -0.09 3.03
C VAL A 109 -0.80 -1.10 1.97
N THR A 110 0.47 -1.05 1.61
CA THR A 110 1.10 -2.00 0.71
C THR A 110 1.72 -3.14 1.52
N ILE A 111 1.44 -4.37 1.14
CA ILE A 111 2.02 -5.59 1.73
C ILE A 111 2.87 -6.24 0.65
N ARG A 112 4.16 -6.38 0.92
CA ARG A 112 5.12 -7.04 0.02
C ARG A 112 5.63 -8.31 0.67
N SER A 113 5.73 -9.37 -0.10
CA SER A 113 6.34 -10.63 0.33
C SER A 113 7.36 -11.12 -0.67
N GLY A 114 8.45 -11.66 -0.15
CA GLY A 114 9.60 -12.07 -0.92
C GLY A 114 10.55 -10.91 -1.23
N ASN A 115 11.69 -11.24 -1.78
CA ASN A 115 12.70 -10.24 -2.18
C ASN A 115 12.26 -9.56 -3.49
N ILE A 116 11.20 -8.75 -3.41
CA ILE A 116 10.82 -7.85 -4.49
C ILE A 116 11.81 -6.69 -4.40
N VAL A 117 12.98 -6.85 -4.98
CA VAL A 117 13.87 -5.73 -5.24
C VAL A 117 13.08 -4.81 -6.17
N PRO A 118 12.69 -3.59 -5.74
CA PRO A 118 12.08 -2.66 -6.66
C PRO A 118 13.09 -2.49 -7.79
N ALA A 119 12.64 -2.66 -9.04
CA ALA A 119 13.48 -2.38 -10.19
C ALA A 119 13.90 -0.92 -10.08
N VAL A 120 15.09 -0.68 -9.55
CA VAL A 120 15.70 0.64 -9.59
C VAL A 120 16.12 0.81 -11.04
N VAL A 121 15.25 1.42 -11.82
CA VAL A 121 15.62 1.92 -13.14
C VAL A 121 16.59 3.07 -12.87
N ILE A 122 17.88 2.75 -12.80
CA ILE A 122 18.93 3.78 -12.81
C ILE A 122 19.05 4.26 -14.25
N TYR A 123 18.13 5.12 -14.66
CA TYR A 123 18.33 5.93 -15.84
C TYR A 123 19.36 7.00 -15.46
N ASN A 124 20.63 6.68 -15.62
CA ASN A 124 21.69 7.67 -15.57
C ASN A 124 22.13 7.96 -17.01
N GLU A 125 21.20 8.41 -17.83
CA GLU A 125 21.56 9.03 -19.10
C GLU A 125 22.02 10.45 -18.81
N THR A 126 23.30 10.57 -18.51
CA THR A 126 24.01 11.82 -18.75
C THR A 126 24.20 11.91 -20.27
N PHE A 127 23.24 12.48 -20.96
CA PHE A 127 23.51 13.06 -22.28
C PHE A 127 24.41 14.28 -22.06
N GLY A 128 25.62 14.02 -21.60
CA GLY A 128 26.67 15.01 -21.61
C GLY A 128 26.95 15.31 -23.08
N THR A 129 27.17 16.55 -23.37
CA THR A 129 27.81 17.02 -24.60
C THR A 129 29.29 16.58 -24.62
N ALA A 130 29.55 15.29 -24.35
CA ALA A 130 30.87 14.72 -24.56
C ALA A 130 31.07 14.72 -26.06
N ASP A 131 32.13 15.40 -26.48
CA ASP A 131 32.61 15.36 -27.85
C ASP A 131 33.00 13.90 -28.17
N VAL A 132 32.03 13.15 -28.70
CA VAL A 132 32.19 11.75 -29.10
C VAL A 132 33.12 11.56 -30.29
N SER A 133 33.61 12.67 -30.88
CA SER A 133 34.50 12.65 -32.04
C SER A 133 35.91 12.12 -31.75
N SER A 134 36.28 12.03 -30.47
CA SER A 134 37.61 11.61 -30.04
C SER A 134 37.66 10.23 -29.34
N ASN A 135 36.50 9.54 -29.19
CA ASN A 135 36.47 8.22 -28.58
C ASN A 135 36.28 7.14 -29.65
N PRO A 136 37.29 6.30 -29.95
CA PRO A 136 37.19 5.26 -30.97
C PRO A 136 36.14 4.14 -30.63
N ASP A 137 35.76 4.03 -29.35
CA ASP A 137 34.76 3.05 -28.93
C ASP A 137 33.31 3.50 -29.19
N VAL A 138 33.11 4.72 -29.67
CA VAL A 138 31.78 5.29 -29.97
C VAL A 138 31.37 5.02 -31.43
N ALA A 139 32.21 4.38 -32.22
CA ALA A 139 31.87 3.99 -33.59
C ALA A 139 30.64 3.03 -33.60
N ASP A 140 30.48 2.20 -32.57
CA ASP A 140 29.33 1.31 -32.40
C ASP A 140 28.06 2.07 -31.96
N TYR A 141 28.17 3.22 -31.33
CA TYR A 141 27.05 4.01 -30.87
C TYR A 141 26.24 4.63 -32.03
N ASN A 142 26.91 4.93 -33.14
CA ASN A 142 26.23 5.43 -34.35
C ASN A 142 25.44 4.33 -35.09
N ASP A 143 25.77 3.07 -34.87
CA ASP A 143 25.05 1.93 -35.44
C ASP A 143 23.76 1.68 -34.65
N TRP A 144 23.76 2.02 -33.39
CA TRP A 144 22.60 1.90 -32.50
C TRP A 144 21.43 2.77 -32.94
N ASN A 145 21.70 3.96 -33.41
CA ASN A 145 20.69 4.90 -33.91
C ASN A 145 20.15 4.54 -35.31
N LYS A 146 20.81 3.62 -36.01
CA LYS A 146 20.43 3.27 -37.39
C LYS A 146 19.53 2.05 -37.50
N THR A 147 19.53 1.16 -36.51
CA THR A 147 18.81 -0.11 -36.58
C THR A 147 17.55 -0.14 -35.73
N GLY A 148 17.35 0.77 -34.78
CA GLY A 148 16.16 0.80 -33.93
C GLY A 148 15.97 -0.44 -33.05
N GLU A 149 16.94 -1.33 -33.00
CA GLU A 149 16.93 -2.56 -32.20
C GLU A 149 17.89 -2.41 -31.01
N GLY A 150 17.48 -1.64 -30.02
CA GLY A 150 18.20 -1.57 -28.75
C GLY A 150 17.94 -2.83 -27.93
N VAL A 151 18.95 -3.67 -27.79
CA VAL A 151 18.96 -4.72 -26.78
C VAL A 151 19.38 -4.10 -25.46
N VAL A 152 18.45 -3.93 -24.55
CA VAL A 152 18.77 -3.55 -23.17
C VAL A 152 19.24 -4.82 -22.46
N ASP A 153 20.53 -4.98 -22.32
CA ASP A 153 21.11 -6.05 -21.50
C ASP A 153 21.03 -5.61 -20.03
N VAL A 154 20.05 -6.16 -19.31
CA VAL A 154 19.92 -5.95 -17.88
C VAL A 154 20.87 -6.92 -17.17
N THR A 155 22.10 -6.51 -16.93
CA THR A 155 23.03 -7.28 -16.08
C THR A 155 22.57 -7.17 -14.64
N TYR A 156 22.08 -8.25 -14.09
CA TYR A 156 21.81 -8.41 -12.67
C TYR A 156 23.14 -8.41 -11.92
N LEU A 157 23.46 -7.32 -11.26
CA LEU A 157 24.55 -7.31 -10.27
C LEU A 157 23.97 -7.88 -8.98
N GLY A 158 23.89 -9.22 -8.92
CA GLY A 158 23.64 -9.93 -7.68
C GLY A 158 24.89 -9.87 -6.82
N GLU A 159 24.64 -9.44 -5.63
CA GLU A 159 25.30 -9.65 -4.35
C GLU A 159 26.82 -9.91 -4.27
N GLY A 160 27.46 -9.01 -3.47
CA GLY A 160 28.62 -9.36 -2.66
C GLY A 160 28.20 -9.42 -1.20
#